data_c4aa88cd9fad8f3155278240a335480d
#
_entry.id   c4aa88cd9fad8f3155278240a335480d
#
_cell.length_a   1.000
_cell.length_b   1.000
_cell.length_c   1.000
_cell.angle_alpha   90.00
_cell.angle_beta   90.00
_cell.angle_gamma   90.00
#
_symmetry.space_group_name_H-M   'P 1'
#
loop_
_entity.id
_entity.type
_entity.pdbx_description
1 polymer ?
#
loop_
_entity_poly.entity_id
_entity_poly.type
_entity_poly.pdbx_seq_one_letter_code
_entity_poly.pdbx_strand_id
1 'polypeptide(L)'
;MNKLYIKIALALFSLAGYMENVAFASETAADVTVTNSLRQKNIHIENAKYQKPNGQRYLDYDEVLLSLEHANQASKLLLKLSETGVNDYSAYSTENKNSTIYSKKIGNMDIGRLHVTIPSASKYNDIIGKIWDFDDNQKSDSKIINGIVSRVYWKYLFLFEKQSIDPNYTPLIKKYALGAVFNPSKDTNVIVCPSRTINDDTEINRETDMKEVYFNVKPIETGSDPEDALTKLGGNISGFVIKRGDDDQVHVTYINAIYDGGNSTEYAHNKRERGLTYTNILNLAQRI
;
A
#
# COMPACT_ATOMS: atom_id res chain seq x y z
N MET A 1 20.85 -23.90 13.67
CA MET A 1 19.71 -22.97 13.48
C MET A 1 20.15 -21.91 12.49
N ASN A 2 19.35 -21.69 11.45
CA ASN A 2 19.71 -20.78 10.35
C ASN A 2 19.53 -19.33 10.81
N LYS A 3 20.56 -18.47 10.60
CA LYS A 3 20.54 -17.03 11.01
C LYS A 3 19.33 -16.26 10.45
N LEU A 4 18.75 -16.75 9.34
CA LEU A 4 17.54 -16.20 8.73
C LEU A 4 16.32 -16.39 9.63
N TYR A 5 16.14 -17.59 10.21
CA TYR A 5 15.02 -17.89 11.12
C TYR A 5 15.05 -17.04 12.39
N ILE A 6 16.23 -16.75 12.92
CA ILE A 6 16.38 -15.90 14.11
C ILE A 6 15.96 -14.45 13.79
N LYS A 7 16.35 -13.93 12.64
CA LYS A 7 15.97 -12.57 12.23
C LYS A 7 14.46 -12.44 11.97
N ILE A 8 13.86 -13.46 11.34
CA ILE A 8 12.42 -13.51 11.09
C ILE A 8 11.65 -13.65 12.41
N ALA A 9 12.08 -14.51 13.32
CA ALA A 9 11.47 -14.66 14.63
C ALA A 9 11.54 -13.36 15.46
N LEU A 10 12.68 -12.65 15.45
CA LEU A 10 12.84 -11.36 16.14
C LEU A 10 11.96 -10.26 15.51
N ALA A 11 11.82 -10.23 14.19
CA ALA A 11 10.90 -9.31 13.52
C ALA A 11 9.44 -9.58 13.90
N LEU A 12 9.07 -10.84 14.05
CA LEU A 12 7.74 -11.25 14.47
C LEU A 12 7.44 -10.92 15.94
N PHE A 13 8.41 -11.12 16.85
CA PHE A 13 8.23 -10.75 18.25
C PHE A 13 8.08 -9.22 18.41
N SER A 14 8.82 -8.43 17.63
CA SER A 14 8.63 -6.98 17.62
C SER A 14 7.30 -6.56 17.03
N LEU A 15 6.80 -7.29 16.03
CA LEU A 15 5.50 -7.00 15.39
C LEU A 15 4.33 -7.49 16.25
N ALA A 16 4.44 -8.66 16.90
CA ALA A 16 3.43 -9.17 17.83
C ALA A 16 3.31 -8.27 19.06
N GLY A 17 4.42 -7.86 19.66
CA GLY A 17 4.42 -6.90 20.77
C GLY A 17 3.89 -5.52 20.37
N TYR A 18 4.10 -5.10 19.12
CA TYR A 18 3.55 -3.87 18.57
C TYR A 18 2.03 -3.98 18.35
N MET A 19 1.55 -5.12 17.86
CA MET A 19 0.12 -5.40 17.62
C MET A 19 -0.68 -5.53 18.94
N GLU A 20 -0.10 -6.10 19.99
CA GLU A 20 -0.70 -6.14 21.31
C GLU A 20 -0.83 -4.74 21.93
N ASN A 21 0.19 -3.90 21.79
CA ASN A 21 0.13 -2.50 22.27
C ASN A 21 -0.90 -1.66 21.51
N VAL A 22 -1.13 -1.90 20.21
CA VAL A 22 -2.18 -1.25 19.43
C VAL A 22 -3.58 -1.74 19.86
N ALA A 23 -3.74 -3.01 20.23
CA ALA A 23 -5.00 -3.54 20.75
C ALA A 23 -5.35 -2.97 22.13
N PHE A 24 -4.36 -2.76 23.02
CA PHE A 24 -4.58 -2.18 24.36
C PHE A 24 -4.77 -0.65 24.36
N ALA A 25 -4.20 0.09 23.39
CA ALA A 25 -4.38 1.54 23.29
C ALA A 25 -5.75 1.97 22.76
N SER A 26 -6.56 1.05 22.21
CA SER A 26 -7.91 1.34 21.67
C SER A 26 -9.04 1.23 22.69
N GLU A 27 -8.77 0.91 23.94
CA GLU A 27 -9.81 0.72 24.98
C GLU A 27 -10.16 1.99 25.80
N THR A 28 -9.75 3.18 25.37
CA THR A 28 -10.30 4.41 25.96
C THR A 28 -11.49 4.92 25.15
N ALA A 29 -12.59 4.89 25.76
CA ALA A 29 -14.03 5.08 25.54
C ALA A 29 -14.56 6.04 24.43
N ALA A 30 -13.77 6.52 23.47
CA ALA A 30 -14.23 7.37 22.36
C ALA A 30 -14.11 6.73 20.96
N ASP A 31 -13.41 5.61 20.81
CA ASP A 31 -12.99 5.03 19.52
C ASP A 31 -13.77 3.77 19.09
N VAL A 32 -14.78 3.38 19.86
CA VAL A 32 -15.51 2.09 19.67
C VAL A 32 -16.29 2.06 18.34
N THR A 33 -16.70 3.22 17.82
CA THR A 33 -17.55 3.29 16.62
C THR A 33 -16.76 3.15 15.31
N VAL A 34 -15.56 3.70 15.22
CA VAL A 34 -14.76 3.68 13.99
C VAL A 34 -14.03 2.34 13.83
N THR A 35 -13.48 1.81 14.91
CA THR A 35 -12.87 0.47 14.92
C THR A 35 -13.90 -0.62 14.63
N ASN A 36 -15.13 -0.47 15.11
CA ASN A 36 -16.21 -1.40 14.79
C ASN A 36 -16.65 -1.29 13.32
N SER A 37 -16.67 -0.10 12.73
CA SER A 37 -16.98 0.09 11.31
C SER A 37 -15.92 -0.55 10.39
N LEU A 38 -14.63 -0.34 10.68
CA LEU A 38 -13.54 -0.99 9.94
C LEU A 38 -13.53 -2.51 10.18
N ARG A 39 -13.82 -2.95 11.42
CA ARG A 39 -13.93 -4.37 11.76
C ARG A 39 -15.14 -5.02 11.08
N GLN A 40 -16.28 -4.35 11.01
CA GLN A 40 -17.46 -4.86 10.30
C GLN A 40 -17.26 -4.89 8.78
N LYS A 41 -16.64 -3.86 8.17
CA LYS A 41 -16.31 -3.86 6.75
C LYS A 41 -15.32 -4.98 6.39
N ASN A 42 -14.26 -5.17 7.19
CA ASN A 42 -13.31 -6.26 6.98
C ASN A 42 -13.95 -7.65 7.15
N ILE A 43 -14.85 -7.83 8.13
CA ILE A 43 -15.63 -9.07 8.31
C ILE A 43 -16.56 -9.30 7.12
N HIS A 44 -17.09 -8.23 6.50
CA HIS A 44 -17.95 -8.36 5.31
C HIS A 44 -17.14 -8.76 4.08
N ILE A 45 -15.92 -8.26 3.91
CA ILE A 45 -14.98 -8.70 2.86
C ILE A 45 -14.55 -10.16 3.10
N GLU A 46 -14.21 -10.51 4.33
CA GLU A 46 -13.93 -11.90 4.72
C GLU A 46 -15.12 -12.81 4.43
N ASN A 47 -16.34 -12.42 4.80
CA ASN A 47 -17.54 -13.23 4.61
C ASN A 47 -18.04 -13.27 3.16
N ALA A 48 -17.89 -12.21 2.37
CA ALA A 48 -18.35 -12.17 0.99
C ALA A 48 -17.47 -13.00 0.03
N LYS A 49 -16.17 -13.14 0.30
CA LYS A 49 -15.23 -13.92 -0.52
C LYS A 49 -14.89 -15.30 0.05
N TYR A 50 -15.18 -15.55 1.32
CA TYR A 50 -15.03 -16.87 1.97
C TYR A 50 -16.31 -17.69 2.04
N GLN A 51 -17.28 -17.46 1.14
CA GLN A 51 -18.28 -18.50 0.91
C GLN A 51 -17.55 -19.72 0.34
N LYS A 52 -17.35 -20.68 1.23
CA LYS A 52 -16.63 -21.95 1.04
C LYS A 52 -16.91 -22.59 -0.32
N PRO A 53 -15.90 -22.78 -1.16
CA PRO A 53 -15.81 -24.03 -1.87
C PRO A 53 -15.17 -25.05 -0.91
N ASN A 54 -15.73 -26.22 -0.80
CA ASN A 54 -15.20 -27.33 -0.01
C ASN A 54 -13.73 -27.57 -0.36
N GLY A 55 -12.84 -27.23 0.55
CA GLY A 55 -11.38 -27.36 0.40
C GLY A 55 -10.67 -26.20 1.13
N GLN A 56 -10.78 -26.15 2.47
CA GLN A 56 -9.97 -25.26 3.28
C GLN A 56 -8.49 -25.62 3.09
N ARG A 57 -7.75 -24.89 2.22
CA ARG A 57 -6.31 -24.78 2.38
C ARG A 57 -6.09 -23.89 3.60
N TYR A 58 -5.48 -24.42 4.63
CA TYR A 58 -4.87 -23.59 5.69
C TYR A 58 -3.85 -22.70 4.97
N LEU A 59 -3.90 -21.37 5.23
CA LEU A 59 -2.83 -20.47 4.79
C LEU A 59 -1.52 -21.03 5.35
N ASP A 60 -0.56 -21.27 4.47
CA ASP A 60 0.75 -21.72 4.88
C ASP A 60 1.40 -20.58 5.68
N TYR A 61 1.84 -20.91 6.89
CA TYR A 61 2.44 -19.93 7.79
C TYR A 61 3.66 -19.23 7.18
N ASP A 62 4.49 -19.98 6.45
CA ASP A 62 5.67 -19.42 5.79
C ASP A 62 5.28 -18.48 4.64
N GLU A 63 4.19 -18.75 3.92
CA GLU A 63 3.62 -17.87 2.90
C GLU A 63 3.20 -16.52 3.51
N VAL A 64 2.51 -16.56 4.65
CA VAL A 64 2.10 -15.35 5.38
C VAL A 64 3.31 -14.55 5.83
N LEU A 65 4.34 -15.20 6.37
CA LEU A 65 5.56 -14.53 6.84
C LEU A 65 6.31 -13.84 5.70
N LEU A 66 6.48 -14.53 4.57
CA LEU A 66 7.17 -13.97 3.41
C LEU A 66 6.40 -12.78 2.83
N SER A 67 5.07 -12.90 2.70
CA SER A 67 4.22 -11.79 2.23
C SER A 67 4.31 -10.57 3.16
N LEU A 68 4.30 -10.79 4.48
CA LEU A 68 4.43 -9.75 5.49
C LEU A 68 5.80 -9.06 5.41
N GLU A 69 6.88 -9.82 5.23
CA GLU A 69 8.23 -9.26 5.12
C GLU A 69 8.36 -8.34 3.90
N HIS A 70 7.86 -8.76 2.72
CA HIS A 70 7.87 -7.92 1.52
C HIS A 70 7.04 -6.65 1.66
N ALA A 71 5.85 -6.76 2.26
CA ALA A 71 5.00 -5.61 2.52
C ALA A 71 5.63 -4.65 3.54
N ASN A 72 6.28 -5.17 4.59
CA ASN A 72 6.97 -4.38 5.60
C ASN A 72 8.18 -3.64 5.02
N GLN A 73 8.96 -4.27 4.14
CA GLN A 73 10.06 -3.62 3.43
C GLN A 73 9.54 -2.44 2.57
N ALA A 74 8.44 -2.66 1.84
CA ALA A 74 7.79 -1.61 1.05
C ALA A 74 7.28 -0.45 1.93
N SER A 75 6.65 -0.77 3.07
CA SER A 75 6.21 0.22 4.06
C SER A 75 7.35 1.08 4.59
N LYS A 76 8.48 0.46 4.96
CA LYS A 76 9.66 1.17 5.45
C LYS A 76 10.26 2.09 4.38
N LEU A 77 10.31 1.65 3.13
CA LEU A 77 10.79 2.48 2.03
C LEU A 77 9.87 3.69 1.80
N LEU A 78 8.55 3.50 1.76
CA LEU A 78 7.57 4.58 1.61
C LEU A 78 7.66 5.60 2.74
N LEU A 79 7.81 5.13 3.99
CA LEU A 79 7.98 6.02 5.15
C LEU A 79 9.24 6.89 4.99
N LYS A 80 10.40 6.29 4.70
CA LYS A 80 11.64 7.02 4.46
C LYS A 80 11.52 8.02 3.31
N LEU A 81 10.92 7.61 2.18
CA LEU A 81 10.67 8.50 1.05
C LEU A 81 9.77 9.68 1.42
N SER A 82 8.79 9.48 2.31
CA SER A 82 7.93 10.58 2.76
C SER A 82 8.68 11.62 3.60
N GLU A 83 9.77 11.24 4.24
CA GLU A 83 10.62 12.06 5.10
C GLU A 83 11.79 12.71 4.36
N THR A 84 12.09 12.24 3.13
CA THR A 84 13.09 12.85 2.26
C THR A 84 12.67 14.26 1.86
N GLY A 85 13.62 15.22 1.90
CA GLY A 85 13.38 16.57 1.43
C GLY A 85 12.94 16.65 -0.03
N VAL A 86 12.22 17.71 -0.38
CA VAL A 86 11.71 17.92 -1.75
C VAL A 86 12.39 19.05 -2.48
N ASN A 87 13.53 19.55 -1.99
CA ASN A 87 14.23 20.71 -2.52
C ASN A 87 14.72 20.55 -3.97
N ASP A 88 14.99 19.31 -4.37
CA ASP A 88 15.44 18.92 -5.72
C ASP A 88 14.32 18.30 -6.58
N TYR A 89 13.07 18.40 -6.12
CA TYR A 89 11.89 18.04 -6.88
C TYR A 89 11.32 19.26 -7.61
N SER A 90 10.78 19.04 -8.81
CA SER A 90 9.91 20.01 -9.47
C SER A 90 8.56 20.04 -8.76
N ALA A 91 8.15 21.22 -8.29
CA ALA A 91 6.88 21.40 -7.60
C ALA A 91 5.82 21.99 -8.52
N TYR A 92 4.62 21.42 -8.46
CA TYR A 92 3.45 21.89 -9.20
C TYR A 92 2.33 22.16 -8.19
N SER A 93 1.91 23.41 -8.09
CA SER A 93 0.73 23.76 -7.29
C SER A 93 -0.54 23.23 -7.97
N THR A 94 -1.46 22.73 -7.15
CA THR A 94 -2.79 22.35 -7.60
C THR A 94 -3.75 23.53 -7.40
N GLU A 95 -4.95 23.46 -7.94
CA GLU A 95 -6.01 24.44 -7.68
C GLU A 95 -6.38 24.47 -6.18
N ASN A 96 -6.19 23.37 -5.48
CA ASN A 96 -6.37 23.28 -4.04
C ASN A 96 -5.09 23.78 -3.33
N LYS A 97 -5.19 24.93 -2.63
CA LYS A 97 -4.08 25.57 -1.90
C LYS A 97 -3.44 24.66 -0.84
N ASN A 98 -4.14 23.61 -0.39
CA ASN A 98 -3.66 22.68 0.63
C ASN A 98 -3.00 21.43 0.03
N SER A 99 -2.67 21.45 -1.26
CA SER A 99 -2.04 20.31 -1.93
C SER A 99 -0.96 20.73 -2.92
N THR A 100 0.10 19.93 -2.98
CA THR A 100 1.23 20.14 -3.88
C THR A 100 1.68 18.81 -4.48
N ILE A 101 1.91 18.81 -5.79
CA ILE A 101 2.50 17.68 -6.50
C ILE A 101 3.97 17.96 -6.71
N TYR A 102 4.80 16.99 -6.38
CA TYR A 102 6.24 16.99 -6.62
C TYR A 102 6.60 15.89 -7.60
N SER A 103 7.57 16.13 -8.47
CA SER A 103 8.11 15.11 -9.36
C SER A 103 9.63 15.18 -9.46
N LYS A 104 10.26 14.00 -9.58
CA LYS A 104 11.69 13.86 -9.76
C LYS A 104 11.98 12.61 -10.60
N LYS A 105 12.97 12.68 -11.48
CA LYS A 105 13.46 11.50 -12.20
C LYS A 105 14.87 11.17 -11.72
N ILE A 106 15.09 9.91 -11.29
CA ILE A 106 16.38 9.38 -10.85
C ILE A 106 16.64 8.08 -11.60
N GLY A 107 17.65 8.08 -12.47
CA GLY A 107 17.90 6.93 -13.33
C GLY A 107 16.64 6.54 -14.11
N ASN A 108 16.21 5.29 -13.94
CA ASN A 108 15.00 4.76 -14.57
C ASN A 108 13.73 4.91 -13.70
N MET A 109 13.80 5.65 -12.58
CA MET A 109 12.66 5.88 -11.71
C MET A 109 12.04 7.26 -11.93
N ASP A 110 10.75 7.31 -12.20
CA ASP A 110 9.92 8.53 -12.25
C ASP A 110 9.11 8.61 -10.97
N ILE A 111 9.53 9.46 -10.04
CA ILE A 111 8.95 9.61 -8.72
C ILE A 111 7.91 10.73 -8.76
N GLY A 112 6.68 10.39 -8.44
CA GLY A 112 5.61 11.35 -8.19
C GLY A 112 5.24 11.33 -6.71
N ARG A 113 5.05 12.53 -6.12
CA ARG A 113 4.63 12.69 -4.74
C ARG A 113 3.54 13.75 -4.66
N LEU A 114 2.38 13.37 -4.15
CA LEU A 114 1.29 14.29 -3.84
C LEU A 114 1.22 14.47 -2.33
N HIS A 115 1.34 15.71 -1.88
CA HIS A 115 1.13 16.08 -0.48
C HIS A 115 -0.20 16.81 -0.34
N VAL A 116 -1.03 16.41 0.61
CA VAL A 116 -2.32 17.03 0.92
C VAL A 116 -2.43 17.22 2.42
N THR A 117 -2.82 18.43 2.83
CA THR A 117 -3.14 18.75 4.22
C THR A 117 -4.66 18.85 4.37
N ILE A 118 -5.22 18.07 5.28
CA ILE A 118 -6.65 18.04 5.57
C ILE A 118 -6.87 18.63 6.96
N PRO A 119 -7.72 19.65 7.10
CA PRO A 119 -8.07 20.23 8.39
C PRO A 119 -8.74 19.22 9.32
N SER A 120 -8.49 19.34 10.61
CA SER A 120 -9.03 18.50 11.69
C SER A 120 -8.42 17.09 11.81
N ALA A 121 -7.62 16.93 12.87
CA ALA A 121 -7.01 15.64 13.22
C ALA A 121 -8.04 14.54 13.53
N SER A 122 -9.30 14.90 13.85
CA SER A 122 -10.39 13.95 14.06
C SER A 122 -10.72 13.12 12.81
N LYS A 123 -10.36 13.61 11.61
CA LYS A 123 -10.57 12.91 10.32
C LYS A 123 -9.55 11.80 10.03
N TYR A 124 -8.52 11.64 10.87
CA TYR A 124 -7.42 10.72 10.64
C TYR A 124 -7.86 9.30 10.31
N ASN A 125 -8.71 8.71 11.15
CA ASN A 125 -9.17 7.33 10.96
C ASN A 125 -10.14 7.20 9.77
N ASP A 126 -10.96 8.22 9.51
CA ASP A 126 -11.88 8.24 8.37
C ASP A 126 -11.12 8.28 7.04
N ILE A 127 -10.04 9.06 6.96
CA ILE A 127 -9.17 9.12 5.79
C ILE A 127 -8.56 7.74 5.50
N ILE A 128 -8.01 7.07 6.51
CA ILE A 128 -7.44 5.73 6.37
C ILE A 128 -8.51 4.76 5.88
N GLY A 129 -9.70 4.79 6.49
CA GLY A 129 -10.80 3.93 6.10
C GLY A 129 -11.27 4.16 4.66
N LYS A 130 -11.31 5.40 4.20
CA LYS A 130 -11.71 5.73 2.82
C LYS A 130 -10.66 5.38 1.77
N ILE A 131 -9.36 5.48 2.12
CA ILE A 131 -8.28 5.05 1.23
C ILE A 131 -8.26 3.53 1.13
N TRP A 132 -8.45 2.82 2.26
CA TRP A 132 -8.44 1.36 2.36
C TRP A 132 -9.84 0.75 2.14
N ASP A 133 -10.67 1.38 1.31
CA ASP A 133 -12.03 0.91 1.01
C ASP A 133 -12.03 0.10 -0.29
N PHE A 134 -12.43 -1.17 -0.20
CA PHE A 134 -12.54 -2.11 -1.32
C PHE A 134 -13.99 -2.48 -1.61
N ASP A 135 -14.96 -1.61 -1.26
CA ASP A 135 -16.37 -1.87 -1.54
C ASP A 135 -16.58 -2.04 -3.06
N ASP A 136 -16.99 -3.24 -3.46
CA ASP A 136 -17.21 -3.59 -4.87
C ASP A 136 -18.40 -2.80 -5.49
N ASN A 137 -19.24 -2.17 -4.67
CA ASN A 137 -20.33 -1.31 -5.14
C ASN A 137 -19.87 0.09 -5.58
N GLN A 138 -18.64 0.49 -5.25
CA GLN A 138 -18.09 1.75 -5.75
C GLN A 138 -17.64 1.59 -7.20
N LYS A 139 -17.94 2.61 -8.02
CA LYS A 139 -17.43 2.66 -9.39
C LYS A 139 -15.91 2.64 -9.37
N SER A 140 -15.29 1.87 -10.27
CA SER A 140 -13.84 1.69 -10.32
C SER A 140 -13.07 3.00 -10.50
N ASP A 141 -13.68 3.99 -11.15
CA ASP A 141 -13.12 5.32 -11.40
C ASP A 141 -13.02 6.21 -10.16
N SER A 142 -13.70 5.86 -9.06
CA SER A 142 -13.64 6.60 -7.78
C SER A 142 -12.76 5.91 -6.73
N LYS A 143 -12.31 4.68 -6.97
CA LYS A 143 -11.45 3.94 -6.06
C LYS A 143 -10.04 4.55 -6.06
N ILE A 144 -9.43 4.63 -4.90
CA ILE A 144 -8.05 5.08 -4.75
C ILE A 144 -7.08 3.91 -4.94
N ILE A 145 -7.43 2.73 -4.39
CA ILE A 145 -6.68 1.49 -4.58
C ILE A 145 -7.51 0.58 -5.47
N ASN A 146 -6.95 0.24 -6.64
CA ASN A 146 -7.58 -0.64 -7.61
C ASN A 146 -6.98 -2.04 -7.56
N GLY A 147 -7.85 -3.03 -7.66
CA GLY A 147 -7.47 -4.42 -7.68
C GLY A 147 -8.57 -5.31 -7.11
N ILE A 148 -8.52 -6.59 -7.47
CA ILE A 148 -9.39 -7.62 -6.89
C ILE A 148 -8.58 -8.36 -5.83
N VAL A 149 -9.11 -8.45 -4.61
CA VAL A 149 -8.46 -9.23 -3.55
C VAL A 149 -8.45 -10.71 -3.98
N SER A 150 -7.26 -11.24 -4.20
CA SER A 150 -7.03 -12.64 -4.58
C SER A 150 -6.82 -13.53 -3.36
N ARG A 151 -6.04 -13.07 -2.38
CA ARG A 151 -5.81 -13.77 -1.10
C ARG A 151 -5.80 -12.79 0.07
N VAL A 152 -6.29 -13.24 1.23
CA VAL A 152 -6.24 -12.53 2.49
C VAL A 152 -5.27 -13.26 3.40
N TYR A 153 -4.15 -12.64 3.74
CA TYR A 153 -3.15 -13.21 4.65
C TYR A 153 -3.43 -12.82 6.10
N TRP A 154 -3.82 -11.57 6.27
CA TRP A 154 -4.12 -10.99 7.58
C TRP A 154 -5.12 -9.85 7.42
N LYS A 155 -5.65 -9.32 8.52
CA LYS A 155 -6.65 -8.22 8.55
C LYS A 155 -6.31 -7.04 7.63
N TYR A 156 -5.03 -6.74 7.47
CA TYR A 156 -4.51 -5.61 6.70
C TYR A 156 -3.36 -6.01 5.76
N LEU A 157 -3.36 -7.27 5.29
CA LEU A 157 -2.36 -7.77 4.36
C LEU A 157 -3.05 -8.66 3.31
N PHE A 158 -3.12 -8.17 2.10
CA PHE A 158 -3.82 -8.81 1.00
C PHE A 158 -2.93 -8.97 -0.23
N LEU A 159 -3.15 -10.03 -0.97
CA LEU A 159 -2.69 -10.17 -2.35
C LEU A 159 -3.79 -9.69 -3.29
N PHE A 160 -3.47 -8.78 -4.15
CA PHE A 160 -4.37 -8.24 -5.17
C PHE A 160 -3.98 -8.75 -6.56
N GLU A 161 -4.98 -9.13 -7.36
CA GLU A 161 -4.89 -9.10 -8.80
C GLU A 161 -5.03 -7.64 -9.23
N LYS A 162 -4.00 -7.08 -9.87
CA LYS A 162 -4.01 -5.68 -10.31
C LYS A 162 -5.08 -5.49 -11.38
N GLN A 163 -5.85 -4.44 -11.23
CA GLN A 163 -6.83 -4.00 -12.23
C GLN A 163 -6.37 -2.67 -12.81
N SER A 164 -6.48 -2.53 -14.13
CA SER A 164 -6.28 -1.22 -14.74
C SER A 164 -7.49 -0.33 -14.53
N ILE A 165 -7.26 0.96 -14.26
CA ILE A 165 -8.30 1.99 -14.30
C ILE A 165 -8.69 2.27 -15.77
N ASP A 166 -7.76 2.08 -16.71
CA ASP A 166 -8.01 2.22 -18.14
C ASP A 166 -8.67 0.94 -18.70
N PRO A 167 -9.95 0.98 -19.08
CA PRO A 167 -10.65 -0.20 -19.59
C PRO A 167 -10.09 -0.70 -20.93
N ASN A 168 -9.31 0.13 -21.64
CA ASN A 168 -8.68 -0.23 -22.90
C ASN A 168 -7.32 -0.92 -22.72
N TYR A 169 -6.80 -0.98 -21.51
CA TYR A 169 -5.55 -1.64 -21.20
C TYR A 169 -5.81 -3.03 -20.60
N THR A 170 -5.46 -4.05 -21.35
CA THR A 170 -5.51 -5.43 -20.87
C THR A 170 -4.10 -6.01 -20.87
N PRO A 171 -3.51 -6.30 -19.71
CA PRO A 171 -2.20 -6.94 -19.66
C PRO A 171 -2.29 -8.37 -20.23
N LEU A 172 -1.22 -8.81 -20.89
CA LEU A 172 -1.12 -10.18 -21.44
C LEU A 172 -1.18 -11.23 -20.33
N ILE A 173 -0.62 -10.93 -19.17
CA ILE A 173 -0.58 -11.79 -18.00
C ILE A 173 -1.14 -11.02 -16.82
N LYS A 174 -1.96 -11.68 -16.00
CA LYS A 174 -2.47 -11.13 -14.76
C LYS A 174 -1.31 -10.80 -13.83
N LYS A 175 -1.25 -9.56 -13.38
CA LYS A 175 -0.22 -9.08 -12.44
C LYS A 175 -0.77 -9.08 -11.03
N TYR A 176 0.05 -9.55 -10.08
CA TYR A 176 -0.31 -9.63 -8.67
C TYR A 176 0.64 -8.76 -7.84
N ALA A 177 0.10 -8.13 -6.81
CA ALA A 177 0.87 -7.26 -5.92
C ALA A 177 0.29 -7.29 -4.50
N LEU A 178 1.16 -7.04 -3.50
CA LEU A 178 0.74 -6.92 -2.11
C LEU A 178 0.21 -5.53 -1.81
N GLY A 179 -0.89 -5.48 -1.05
CA GLY A 179 -1.36 -4.28 -0.37
C GLY A 179 -1.42 -4.52 1.13
N ALA A 180 -1.04 -3.52 1.91
CA ALA A 180 -0.99 -3.65 3.36
C ALA A 180 -1.15 -2.31 4.08
N VAL A 181 -1.57 -2.36 5.36
CA VAL A 181 -1.56 -1.21 6.26
C VAL A 181 -0.67 -1.49 7.45
N PHE A 182 0.24 -0.58 7.72
CA PHE A 182 1.16 -0.61 8.87
C PHE A 182 1.00 0.65 9.71
N ASN A 183 1.15 0.50 11.02
CA ASN A 183 1.10 1.59 12.00
C ASN A 183 2.47 1.74 12.67
N PRO A 184 3.43 2.49 12.08
CA PRO A 184 4.74 2.71 12.70
C PRO A 184 4.66 3.45 14.03
N SER A 185 3.62 4.26 14.23
CA SER A 185 3.30 4.93 15.49
C SER A 185 1.79 5.16 15.60
N LYS A 186 1.32 5.60 16.78
CA LYS A 186 -0.09 5.97 17.00
C LYS A 186 -0.61 7.08 16.07
N ASP A 187 0.30 7.93 15.59
CA ASP A 187 -0.04 9.09 14.75
C ASP A 187 0.46 8.94 13.30
N THR A 188 0.92 7.75 12.92
CA THR A 188 1.40 7.48 11.57
C THR A 188 0.88 6.16 11.05
N ASN A 189 0.22 6.18 9.90
CA ASN A 189 -0.14 5.01 9.12
C ASN A 189 0.60 5.01 7.77
N VAL A 190 1.04 3.82 7.34
CA VAL A 190 1.58 3.59 6.00
C VAL A 190 0.70 2.58 5.29
N ILE A 191 0.13 2.98 4.16
CA ILE A 191 -0.65 2.08 3.30
C ILE A 191 0.21 1.75 2.08
N VAL A 192 0.59 0.49 1.95
CA VAL A 192 1.26 -0.03 0.76
C VAL A 192 0.20 -0.33 -0.28
N CYS A 193 0.24 0.35 -1.42
CA CYS A 193 -0.67 0.07 -2.53
C CYS A 193 -0.17 -1.11 -3.39
N PRO A 194 -1.07 -1.87 -4.03
CA PRO A 194 -0.72 -3.04 -4.84
C PRO A 194 -0.11 -2.63 -6.20
N SER A 195 1.08 -2.02 -6.17
CA SER A 195 1.79 -1.51 -7.35
C SER A 195 3.00 -2.34 -7.73
N ARG A 196 3.72 -2.89 -6.72
CA ARG A 196 4.89 -3.73 -6.94
C ARG A 196 4.45 -5.13 -7.32
N THR A 197 4.66 -5.49 -8.57
CA THR A 197 4.35 -6.83 -9.09
C THR A 197 5.27 -7.87 -8.45
N ILE A 198 4.70 -9.02 -8.08
CA ILE A 198 5.43 -10.15 -7.48
C ILE A 198 5.59 -11.34 -8.44
N ASN A 199 4.91 -11.31 -9.58
CA ASN A 199 4.90 -12.40 -10.57
C ASN A 199 5.28 -11.88 -11.94
N ASP A 200 6.50 -11.55 -12.21
CA ASP A 200 6.95 -10.92 -13.46
C ASP A 200 6.21 -11.48 -14.70
N ASP A 201 6.61 -12.64 -15.21
CA ASP A 201 5.99 -13.28 -16.38
C ASP A 201 5.34 -14.65 -16.04
N THR A 202 5.19 -14.95 -14.74
CA THR A 202 4.61 -16.21 -14.29
C THR A 202 3.13 -16.02 -13.98
N GLU A 203 2.27 -16.89 -14.51
CA GLU A 203 0.86 -16.90 -14.18
C GLU A 203 0.63 -17.50 -12.79
N ILE A 204 -0.10 -16.78 -11.93
CA ILE A 204 -0.49 -17.28 -10.60
C ILE A 204 -1.89 -17.90 -10.71
N ASN A 205 -2.01 -19.16 -10.32
CA ASN A 205 -3.26 -19.90 -10.22
C ASN A 205 -3.44 -20.49 -8.80
N ARG A 206 -4.47 -21.33 -8.63
CA ARG A 206 -4.78 -21.96 -7.33
C ARG A 206 -3.71 -22.94 -6.85
N GLU A 207 -2.94 -23.52 -7.74
CA GLU A 207 -1.93 -24.56 -7.46
C GLU A 207 -0.54 -23.95 -7.28
N THR A 208 -0.37 -22.64 -7.59
CA THR A 208 0.91 -21.95 -7.49
C THR A 208 1.41 -21.95 -6.05
N ASP A 209 2.65 -22.42 -5.84
CA ASP A 209 3.33 -22.28 -4.57
C ASP A 209 3.78 -20.84 -4.36
N MET A 210 3.01 -20.11 -3.56
CA MET A 210 3.27 -18.71 -3.30
C MET A 210 4.53 -18.48 -2.46
N LYS A 211 5.02 -19.48 -1.73
CA LYS A 211 6.30 -19.36 -1.02
C LYS A 211 7.45 -19.24 -2.01
N GLU A 212 7.42 -20.05 -3.06
CA GLU A 212 8.41 -19.95 -4.13
C GLU A 212 8.34 -18.60 -4.83
N VAL A 213 7.13 -18.13 -5.12
CA VAL A 213 6.92 -16.79 -5.72
C VAL A 213 7.54 -15.72 -4.83
N TYR A 214 7.20 -15.66 -3.54
CA TYR A 214 7.74 -14.64 -2.62
C TYR A 214 9.24 -14.80 -2.39
N PHE A 215 9.75 -16.02 -2.35
CA PHE A 215 11.17 -16.25 -2.20
C PHE A 215 12.00 -15.67 -3.35
N ASN A 216 11.44 -15.67 -4.55
CA ASN A 216 12.07 -15.12 -5.77
C ASN A 216 11.89 -13.60 -5.92
N VAL A 217 10.97 -12.97 -5.15
CA VAL A 217 10.82 -11.51 -5.18
C VAL A 217 12.06 -10.84 -4.60
N LYS A 218 12.69 -9.98 -5.39
CA LYS A 218 13.86 -9.22 -4.95
C LYS A 218 13.55 -8.42 -3.66
N PRO A 219 14.32 -8.55 -2.58
CA PRO A 219 14.09 -7.77 -1.36
C PRO A 219 14.38 -6.28 -1.59
N ILE A 220 13.73 -5.41 -0.80
CA ILE A 220 14.00 -3.98 -0.79
C ILE A 220 15.12 -3.70 0.22
N GLU A 221 16.16 -2.99 -0.20
CA GLU A 221 17.28 -2.60 0.65
C GLU A 221 16.88 -1.45 1.60
N THR A 222 16.17 -1.77 2.68
CA THR A 222 15.67 -0.75 3.62
C THR A 222 16.74 -0.06 4.47
N GLY A 223 17.98 -0.56 4.45
CA GLY A 223 19.13 0.03 5.19
C GLY A 223 19.85 1.16 4.46
N SER A 224 19.68 1.27 3.14
CA SER A 224 20.32 2.28 2.28
C SER A 224 19.52 3.59 2.23
N ASP A 225 20.07 4.56 1.51
CA ASP A 225 19.34 5.76 1.11
C ASP A 225 18.06 5.37 0.36
N PRO A 226 16.90 6.01 0.62
CA PRO A 226 15.64 5.60 0.02
C PRO A 226 15.59 5.81 -1.50
N GLU A 227 16.30 6.78 -2.07
CA GLU A 227 16.36 6.98 -3.51
C GLU A 227 17.26 5.95 -4.18
N ASP A 228 18.38 5.58 -3.55
CA ASP A 228 19.22 4.46 -3.98
C ASP A 228 18.44 3.14 -3.95
N ALA A 229 17.66 2.91 -2.88
CA ALA A 229 16.82 1.72 -2.77
C ALA A 229 15.77 1.63 -3.90
N LEU A 230 15.19 2.78 -4.30
CA LEU A 230 14.27 2.85 -5.45
C LEU A 230 14.96 2.47 -6.76
N THR A 231 16.13 3.04 -7.05
CA THR A 231 16.84 2.76 -8.30
C THR A 231 17.22 1.28 -8.43
N LYS A 232 17.50 0.62 -7.29
CA LYS A 232 17.84 -0.80 -7.24
C LYS A 232 16.61 -1.71 -7.25
N LEU A 233 15.42 -1.19 -6.98
CA LEU A 233 14.19 -1.97 -6.89
C LEU A 233 13.85 -2.65 -8.22
N GLY A 234 14.03 -1.95 -9.35
CA GLY A 234 13.71 -2.45 -10.69
C GLY A 234 12.22 -2.70 -10.92
N GLY A 235 11.35 -2.01 -10.21
CA GLY A 235 9.90 -2.16 -10.32
C GLY A 235 9.15 -0.98 -9.69
N ASN A 236 7.84 -0.92 -9.93
CA ASN A 236 6.98 0.13 -9.40
C ASN A 236 6.79 -0.02 -7.89
N ILE A 237 6.61 1.10 -7.19
CA ILE A 237 6.16 1.12 -5.81
C ILE A 237 5.25 2.31 -5.58
N SER A 238 4.14 2.13 -4.84
CA SER A 238 3.28 3.23 -4.44
C SER A 238 2.63 3.00 -3.08
N GLY A 239 2.24 4.08 -2.45
CA GLY A 239 1.55 4.01 -1.16
C GLY A 239 1.34 5.37 -0.53
N PHE A 240 0.71 5.34 0.63
CA PHE A 240 0.39 6.52 1.42
C PHE A 240 1.15 6.50 2.73
N VAL A 241 1.61 7.67 3.15
CA VAL A 241 2.02 7.95 4.52
C VAL A 241 1.08 9.00 5.06
N ILE A 242 0.32 8.65 6.09
CA ILE A 242 -0.72 9.47 6.69
C ILE A 242 -0.26 9.79 8.11
N LYS A 243 -0.06 11.06 8.39
CA LYS A 243 0.42 11.54 9.70
C LYS A 243 -0.63 12.47 10.32
N ARG A 244 -0.94 12.24 11.59
CA ARG A 244 -1.68 13.20 12.41
C ARG A 244 -0.70 14.26 12.88
N GLY A 245 -0.92 15.52 12.52
CA GLY A 245 -0.10 16.64 12.96
C GLY A 245 -0.50 17.16 14.34
N ASP A 246 0.45 17.84 15.01
CA ASP A 246 0.20 18.55 16.28
C ASP A 246 -0.61 19.84 16.07
N ASP A 247 -0.75 20.28 14.82
CA ASP A 247 -1.46 21.48 14.37
C ASP A 247 -2.96 21.25 14.09
N ASP A 248 -3.53 20.17 14.63
CA ASP A 248 -4.90 19.70 14.38
C ASP A 248 -5.19 19.40 12.89
N GLN A 249 -4.19 18.94 12.16
CA GLN A 249 -4.29 18.60 10.76
C GLN A 249 -3.92 17.13 10.51
N VAL A 250 -4.32 16.61 9.35
CA VAL A 250 -3.85 15.33 8.83
C VAL A 250 -3.04 15.58 7.56
N HIS A 251 -1.80 15.12 7.57
CA HIS A 251 -0.90 15.19 6.43
C HIS A 251 -0.94 13.87 5.68
N VAL A 252 -1.39 13.90 4.43
CA VAL A 252 -1.45 12.75 3.54
C VAL A 252 -0.38 12.92 2.48
N THR A 253 0.59 12.01 2.44
CA THR A 253 1.61 11.96 1.39
C THR A 253 1.40 10.69 0.58
N TYR A 254 1.00 10.83 -0.66
CA TYR A 254 0.96 9.73 -1.63
C TYR A 254 2.24 9.73 -2.46
N ILE A 255 2.93 8.61 -2.49
CA ILE A 255 4.15 8.39 -3.27
C ILE A 255 3.84 7.34 -4.33
N ASN A 256 4.27 7.61 -5.56
CA ASN A 256 4.19 6.66 -6.67
C ASN A 256 5.45 6.79 -7.51
N ALA A 257 6.32 5.80 -7.40
CA ALA A 257 7.53 5.67 -8.19
C ALA A 257 7.32 4.62 -9.27
N ILE A 258 7.45 5.05 -10.52
CA ILE A 258 7.24 4.25 -11.73
C ILE A 258 8.61 3.90 -12.30
N TYR A 259 8.84 2.61 -12.52
CA TYR A 259 10.03 2.10 -13.17
C TYR A 259 9.87 2.15 -14.70
N ASP A 260 10.82 2.79 -15.37
CA ASP A 260 10.93 2.80 -16.81
C ASP A 260 11.84 1.64 -17.27
N GLY A 261 11.24 0.49 -17.49
CA GLY A 261 11.92 -0.73 -17.94
C GLY A 261 12.11 -0.79 -19.46
N GLY A 262 11.92 0.33 -20.19
CA GLY A 262 12.04 0.39 -21.66
C GLY A 262 10.75 0.05 -22.41
N ASN A 263 9.68 -0.37 -21.71
CA ASN A 263 8.35 -0.54 -22.30
C ASN A 263 7.57 0.78 -22.24
N SER A 264 7.61 1.55 -23.31
CA SER A 264 6.99 2.88 -23.39
C SER A 264 5.47 2.85 -23.18
N THR A 265 4.79 1.80 -23.60
CA THR A 265 3.34 1.66 -23.45
C THR A 265 2.96 1.44 -21.98
N GLU A 266 3.63 0.53 -21.30
CA GLU A 266 3.41 0.27 -19.88
C GLU A 266 3.77 1.49 -19.01
N TYR A 267 4.89 2.14 -19.33
CA TYR A 267 5.32 3.35 -18.65
C TYR A 267 4.28 4.48 -18.79
N ALA A 268 3.80 4.73 -19.99
CA ALA A 268 2.77 5.76 -20.25
C ALA A 268 1.44 5.42 -19.53
N HIS A 269 1.06 4.14 -19.52
CA HIS A 269 -0.10 3.65 -18.79
C HIS A 269 0.03 3.90 -17.28
N ASN A 270 1.14 3.52 -16.66
CA ASN A 270 1.39 3.75 -15.24
C ASN A 270 1.36 5.24 -14.87
N LYS A 271 1.87 6.13 -15.75
CA LYS A 271 1.78 7.59 -15.54
C LYS A 271 0.34 8.09 -15.58
N ARG A 272 -0.47 7.57 -16.49
CA ARG A 272 -1.90 7.91 -16.57
C ARG A 272 -2.66 7.46 -15.32
N GLU A 273 -2.42 6.24 -14.85
CA GLU A 273 -3.01 5.73 -13.61
C GLU A 273 -2.62 6.58 -12.41
N ARG A 274 -1.35 7.00 -12.32
CA ARG A 274 -0.89 7.93 -11.27
C ARG A 274 -1.67 9.24 -11.30
N GLY A 275 -1.91 9.82 -12.48
CA GLY A 275 -2.69 11.04 -12.65
C GLY A 275 -4.14 10.88 -12.17
N LEU A 276 -4.79 9.77 -12.53
CA LEU A 276 -6.15 9.45 -12.07
C LEU A 276 -6.20 9.26 -10.55
N THR A 277 -5.21 8.58 -9.96
CA THR A 277 -5.10 8.43 -8.51
C THR A 277 -4.95 9.78 -7.81
N TYR A 278 -4.15 10.70 -8.34
CA TYR A 278 -4.06 12.07 -7.80
C TYR A 278 -5.41 12.77 -7.79
N THR A 279 -6.16 12.67 -8.89
CA THR A 279 -7.51 13.26 -8.99
C THR A 279 -8.43 12.67 -7.93
N ASN A 280 -8.41 11.36 -7.71
CA ASN A 280 -9.26 10.70 -6.70
C ASN A 280 -8.89 11.11 -5.28
N ILE A 281 -7.59 11.27 -4.98
CA ILE A 281 -7.12 11.76 -3.67
C ILE A 281 -7.56 13.20 -3.43
N LEU A 282 -7.41 14.08 -4.43
CA LEU A 282 -7.83 15.48 -4.34
C LEU A 282 -9.34 15.59 -4.14
N ASN A 283 -10.12 14.80 -4.86
CA ASN A 283 -11.57 14.70 -4.69
C ASN A 283 -11.97 14.17 -3.31
N LEU A 284 -11.22 13.19 -2.76
CA LEU A 284 -11.42 12.72 -1.39
C LEU A 284 -11.20 13.83 -0.39
N ALA A 285 -10.08 14.56 -0.51
CA ALA A 285 -9.73 15.66 0.39
C ALA A 285 -10.74 16.82 0.38
N GLN A 286 -11.45 17.04 -0.73
CA GLN A 286 -12.51 18.05 -0.81
C GLN A 286 -13.83 17.60 -0.16
N ARG A 287 -14.05 16.30 0.00
CA ARG A 287 -15.30 15.72 0.57
C ARG A 287 -15.22 15.44 2.08
N ILE A 288 -14.04 15.49 2.66
CA ILE A 288 -13.78 15.30 4.08
C ILE A 288 -13.81 16.65 4.80
#